data_264e1dcb539d6775fc4179722567e7b7
#
_entry.id   264e1dcb539d6775fc4179722567e7b7
#
_cell.length_a   1.000
_cell.length_b   1.000
_cell.length_c   1.000
_cell.angle_alpha   90.00
_cell.angle_beta   90.00
_cell.angle_gamma   90.00
#
_symmetry.space_group_name_H-M   'P 1'
#
loop_
_entity.id
_entity.type
_entity.pdbx_description
1 polymer ?
#
loop_
_entity_poly.entity_id
_entity_poly.type
_entity_poly.pdbx_seq_one_letter_code
_entity_poly.pdbx_strand_id
1 'polypeptide(L)'
;MKILLVDDDMATLKGLQMCFGSKNFPTISATNVSAAKQLFDTEEISLVCTDWDLPGGKTGLDILTYARERNIPVVFLTGHDEDNYEKIALEKGAVRYYIKGQFSYLKFRDDLIELANRE
;
A
#
# COMPACT_ATOMS: atom_id res chain seq x y z
N MET A 1 3.09 14.58 -4.87
CA MET A 1 2.22 13.39 -4.70
C MET A 1 2.83 12.46 -3.67
N LYS A 2 2.00 11.71 -2.97
CA LYS A 2 2.43 10.93 -1.81
C LYS A 2 2.10 9.46 -2.00
N ILE A 3 2.84 8.58 -1.29
CA ILE A 3 2.47 7.18 -1.17
C ILE A 3 1.63 7.03 0.09
N LEU A 4 0.44 6.43 -0.05
CA LEU A 4 -0.42 6.11 1.09
C LEU A 4 -0.07 4.71 1.59
N LEU A 5 0.25 4.61 2.87
CA LEU A 5 0.59 3.36 3.54
C LEU A 5 -0.58 2.97 4.43
N VAL A 6 -1.15 1.79 4.23
CA VAL A 6 -2.30 1.33 5.02
C VAL A 6 -1.94 0.03 5.72
N ASP A 7 -1.87 0.07 7.04
CA ASP A 7 -1.55 -1.09 7.88
C ASP A 7 -1.93 -0.74 9.31
N ASP A 8 -2.48 -1.67 10.06
CA ASP A 8 -2.83 -1.42 11.46
C ASP A 8 -1.66 -1.65 12.41
N ASP A 9 -0.53 -2.15 11.90
CA ASP A 9 0.68 -2.32 12.70
C ASP A 9 1.53 -1.06 12.64
N MET A 10 1.57 -0.32 13.73
CA MET A 10 2.31 0.95 13.79
C MET A 10 3.81 0.77 13.56
N ALA A 11 4.37 -0.36 13.98
CA ALA A 11 5.81 -0.63 13.77
C ALA A 11 6.11 -0.76 12.27
N THR A 12 5.24 -1.45 11.54
CA THR A 12 5.36 -1.57 10.08
C THR A 12 5.29 -0.19 9.43
N LEU A 13 4.32 0.63 9.82
CA LEU A 13 4.17 1.97 9.24
C LEU A 13 5.39 2.84 9.49
N LYS A 14 5.93 2.80 10.72
CA LYS A 14 7.12 3.58 11.05
C LYS A 14 8.32 3.14 10.22
N GLY A 15 8.51 1.84 10.09
CA GLY A 15 9.61 1.30 9.29
C GLY A 15 9.52 1.74 7.84
N LEU A 16 8.32 1.67 7.26
CA LEU A 16 8.12 2.10 5.88
C LEU A 16 8.33 3.59 5.71
N GLN A 17 7.82 4.40 6.64
CA GLN A 17 8.00 5.84 6.59
C GLN A 17 9.48 6.22 6.61
N MET A 18 10.27 5.56 7.45
CA MET A 18 11.72 5.77 7.49
C MET A 18 12.38 5.34 6.19
N CYS A 19 11.93 4.24 5.64
CA CYS A 19 12.48 3.70 4.40
C CYS A 19 12.29 4.69 3.24
N PHE A 20 11.10 5.22 3.06
CA PHE A 20 10.83 6.21 2.02
C PHE A 20 11.45 7.57 2.36
N GLY A 21 11.50 7.92 3.64
CA GLY A 21 12.13 9.17 4.09
C GLY A 21 13.60 9.24 3.75
N SER A 22 14.29 8.10 3.66
CA SER A 22 15.70 8.07 3.29
C SER A 22 15.94 8.55 1.85
N LYS A 23 14.88 8.59 1.03
CA LYS A 23 14.91 9.13 -0.33
C LYS A 23 14.11 10.43 -0.43
N ASN A 24 13.73 11.01 0.70
CA ASN A 24 12.91 12.21 0.76
C ASN A 24 11.58 12.07 0.00
N PHE A 25 11.04 10.87 -0.06
CA PHE A 25 9.76 10.63 -0.74
C PHE A 25 8.62 10.75 0.27
N PRO A 26 7.64 11.63 0.04
CA PRO A 26 6.57 11.87 1.02
C PRO A 26 5.60 10.69 1.11
N THR A 27 5.24 10.36 2.35
CA THR A 27 4.26 9.33 2.65
C THR A 27 3.20 9.86 3.60
N ILE A 28 2.02 9.25 3.55
CA ILE A 28 0.99 9.42 4.56
C ILE A 28 0.50 8.03 4.93
N SER A 29 -0.09 7.91 6.12
CA SER A 29 -0.48 6.59 6.60
C SER A 29 -1.89 6.58 7.17
N ALA A 30 -2.51 5.41 7.12
CA ALA A 30 -3.80 5.15 7.74
C ALA A 30 -3.76 3.76 8.36
N THR A 31 -4.50 3.59 9.46
CA THR A 31 -4.54 2.31 10.17
C THR A 31 -5.82 1.53 9.92
N ASN A 32 -6.74 2.08 9.14
CA ASN A 32 -8.00 1.41 8.80
C ASN A 32 -8.55 1.98 7.48
N VAL A 33 -9.58 1.32 6.96
CA VAL A 33 -10.17 1.69 5.66
C VAL A 33 -10.82 3.07 5.70
N SER A 34 -11.53 3.38 6.78
CA SER A 34 -12.21 4.68 6.90
C SER A 34 -11.22 5.85 6.83
N ALA A 35 -10.13 5.75 7.59
CA ALA A 35 -9.10 6.79 7.59
C ALA A 35 -8.44 6.91 6.21
N ALA A 36 -8.19 5.79 5.55
CA ALA A 36 -7.61 5.80 4.21
C ALA A 36 -8.54 6.50 3.21
N LYS A 37 -9.84 6.22 3.27
CA LYS A 37 -10.81 6.85 2.38
C LYS A 37 -10.82 8.37 2.51
N GLN A 38 -10.71 8.88 3.74
CA GLN A 38 -10.64 10.31 3.97
C GLN A 38 -9.40 10.93 3.32
N LEU A 39 -8.28 10.23 3.37
CA LEU A 39 -7.04 10.73 2.78
C LEU A 39 -7.11 10.79 1.25
N PHE A 40 -7.83 9.86 0.62
CA PHE A 40 -8.06 9.94 -0.84
C PHE A 40 -8.76 11.24 -1.23
N ASP A 41 -9.60 11.77 -0.36
CA ASP A 41 -10.38 12.97 -0.68
C ASP A 41 -9.59 14.27 -0.41
N THR A 42 -8.57 14.22 0.44
CA THR A 42 -7.86 15.43 0.89
C THR A 42 -6.41 15.53 0.41
N GLU A 43 -5.82 14.43 -0.06
CA GLU A 43 -4.40 14.38 -0.41
C GLU A 43 -4.21 13.89 -1.84
N GLU A 44 -3.12 14.33 -2.47
CA GLU A 44 -2.75 13.81 -3.78
C GLU A 44 -1.92 12.56 -3.59
N ILE A 45 -2.51 11.42 -3.94
CA ILE A 45 -1.91 10.10 -3.74
C ILE A 45 -1.54 9.52 -5.10
N SER A 46 -0.28 9.11 -5.25
CA SER A 46 0.23 8.52 -6.50
C SER A 46 0.32 7.00 -6.46
N LEU A 47 0.31 6.42 -5.26
CA LEU A 47 0.43 4.97 -5.08
C LEU A 47 -0.07 4.61 -3.70
N VAL A 48 -0.70 3.44 -3.59
CA VAL A 48 -1.14 2.89 -2.30
C VAL A 48 -0.38 1.61 -2.03
N CYS A 49 0.13 1.46 -0.81
CA CYS A 49 0.69 0.21 -0.30
C CYS A 49 -0.18 -0.22 0.88
N THR A 50 -0.86 -1.36 0.77
CA THR A 50 -1.80 -1.80 1.80
C THR A 50 -1.54 -3.22 2.25
N ASP A 51 -1.80 -3.49 3.54
CA ASP A 51 -1.88 -4.86 4.03
C ASP A 51 -3.22 -5.46 3.59
N TRP A 52 -3.32 -6.79 3.68
CA TRP A 52 -4.56 -7.51 3.38
C TRP A 52 -5.56 -7.39 4.53
N ASP A 53 -5.11 -7.69 5.75
CA ASP A 53 -5.99 -7.69 6.93
C ASP A 53 -6.05 -6.30 7.55
N LEU A 54 -7.25 -5.75 7.66
CA LEU A 54 -7.47 -4.44 8.25
C LEU A 54 -8.57 -4.53 9.30
N PRO A 55 -8.61 -3.58 10.26
CA PRO A 55 -9.61 -3.62 11.33
C PRO A 55 -11.03 -3.50 10.83
N GLY A 56 -11.98 -3.98 11.62
CA GLY A 56 -13.39 -3.82 11.37
C GLY A 56 -13.95 -4.77 10.32
N GLY A 57 -13.30 -5.90 10.12
CA GLY A 57 -13.75 -6.88 9.12
C GLY A 57 -13.49 -6.44 7.69
N LYS A 58 -12.65 -5.42 7.51
CA LYS A 58 -12.28 -4.91 6.19
C LYS A 58 -10.97 -5.53 5.73
N THR A 59 -10.69 -5.41 4.44
CA THR A 59 -9.44 -5.92 3.88
C THR A 59 -8.81 -4.90 2.92
N GLY A 60 -7.59 -5.19 2.50
CA GLY A 60 -6.93 -4.39 1.47
C GLY A 60 -7.68 -4.37 0.14
N LEU A 61 -8.59 -5.35 -0.09
CA LEU A 61 -9.43 -5.34 -1.28
C LEU A 61 -10.40 -4.15 -1.28
N ASP A 62 -10.86 -3.72 -0.10
CA ASP A 62 -11.68 -2.51 0.01
C ASP A 62 -10.90 -1.28 -0.42
N ILE A 63 -9.63 -1.21 -0.02
CA ILE A 63 -8.73 -0.13 -0.42
C ILE A 63 -8.51 -0.17 -1.93
N LEU A 64 -8.26 -1.36 -2.47
CA LEU A 64 -8.01 -1.57 -3.91
C LEU A 64 -9.18 -1.07 -4.74
N THR A 65 -10.40 -1.43 -4.36
CA THR A 65 -11.60 -1.00 -5.07
C THR A 65 -11.71 0.53 -5.09
N TYR A 66 -11.49 1.16 -3.95
CA TYR A 66 -11.60 2.61 -3.82
C TYR A 66 -10.53 3.34 -4.63
N ALA A 67 -9.30 2.83 -4.60
CA ALA A 67 -8.19 3.42 -5.33
C ALA A 67 -8.37 3.27 -6.85
N ARG A 68 -8.87 2.11 -7.30
CA ARG A 68 -9.06 1.88 -8.72
C ARG A 68 -10.11 2.81 -9.33
N GLU A 69 -11.13 3.16 -8.57
CA GLU A 69 -12.12 4.13 -9.03
C GLU A 69 -11.47 5.50 -9.31
N ARG A 70 -10.30 5.75 -8.74
CA ARG A 70 -9.55 6.99 -8.90
C ARG A 70 -8.31 6.83 -9.77
N ASN A 71 -8.14 5.66 -10.38
CA ASN A 71 -6.99 5.34 -11.23
C ASN A 71 -5.66 5.43 -10.49
N ILE A 72 -5.65 5.07 -9.20
CA ILE A 72 -4.44 5.06 -8.38
C ILE A 72 -3.95 3.63 -8.24
N PRO A 73 -2.68 3.35 -8.59
CA PRO A 73 -2.15 1.98 -8.49
C PRO A 73 -2.00 1.54 -7.03
N VAL A 74 -2.21 0.24 -6.80
CA VAL A 74 -2.14 -0.36 -5.46
C VAL A 74 -1.17 -1.52 -5.47
N VAL A 75 -0.29 -1.57 -4.48
CA VAL A 75 0.52 -2.75 -4.20
C VAL A 75 0.14 -3.29 -2.83
N PHE A 76 0.26 -4.60 -2.66
CA PHE A 76 0.03 -5.25 -1.37
C PHE A 76 1.35 -5.55 -0.68
N LEU A 77 1.39 -5.35 0.62
CA LEU A 77 2.48 -5.75 1.49
C LEU A 77 1.85 -6.45 2.69
N THR A 78 1.94 -7.77 2.74
CA THR A 78 1.18 -8.56 3.70
C THR A 78 1.94 -9.83 4.11
N GLY A 79 1.54 -10.42 5.24
CA GLY A 79 2.10 -11.69 5.68
C GLY A 79 1.49 -12.92 5.01
N HIS A 80 0.43 -12.74 4.22
CA HIS A 80 -0.23 -13.87 3.54
C HIS A 80 0.62 -14.32 2.35
N ASP A 81 1.16 -15.53 2.43
CA ASP A 81 2.03 -16.11 1.41
C ASP A 81 1.38 -17.24 0.63
N GLU A 82 0.11 -17.54 0.88
CA GLU A 82 -0.63 -18.53 0.11
C GLU A 82 -0.94 -17.97 -1.30
N ASP A 83 -0.75 -18.81 -2.31
CA ASP A 83 -0.86 -18.39 -3.71
C ASP A 83 -2.19 -17.72 -4.05
N ASN A 84 -3.28 -18.16 -3.41
CA ASN A 84 -4.59 -17.62 -3.75
C ASN A 84 -4.75 -16.14 -3.37
N TYR A 85 -4.07 -15.68 -2.31
CA TYR A 85 -4.14 -14.26 -1.92
C TYR A 85 -3.53 -13.37 -2.99
N GLU A 86 -2.35 -13.72 -3.45
CA GLU A 86 -1.69 -12.95 -4.51
C GLU A 86 -2.52 -12.97 -5.79
N LYS A 87 -3.01 -14.15 -6.15
CA LYS A 87 -3.82 -14.31 -7.36
C LYS A 87 -5.06 -13.43 -7.32
N ILE A 88 -5.78 -13.43 -6.20
CA ILE A 88 -7.00 -12.62 -6.04
C ILE A 88 -6.66 -11.13 -6.15
N ALA A 89 -5.59 -10.69 -5.48
CA ALA A 89 -5.19 -9.28 -5.50
C ALA A 89 -4.87 -8.83 -6.92
N LEU A 90 -4.07 -9.61 -7.65
CA LEU A 90 -3.67 -9.26 -9.01
C LEU A 90 -4.85 -9.32 -9.98
N GLU A 91 -5.73 -10.30 -9.84
CA GLU A 91 -6.93 -10.39 -10.68
C GLU A 91 -7.85 -9.20 -10.48
N LYS A 92 -7.90 -8.65 -9.27
CA LYS A 92 -8.73 -7.48 -8.95
C LYS A 92 -8.04 -6.16 -9.30
N GLY A 93 -6.81 -6.21 -9.77
CA GLY A 93 -6.14 -5.05 -10.33
C GLY A 93 -4.97 -4.49 -9.54
N ALA A 94 -4.52 -5.17 -8.48
CA ALA A 94 -3.29 -4.76 -7.81
C ALA A 94 -2.12 -4.89 -8.78
N VAL A 95 -1.16 -3.98 -8.73
CA VAL A 95 -0.04 -4.00 -9.68
C VAL A 95 1.13 -4.84 -9.18
N ARG A 96 1.27 -5.03 -7.87
CA ARG A 96 2.30 -5.87 -7.26
C ARG A 96 1.81 -6.44 -5.95
N TYR A 97 2.47 -7.54 -5.53
CA TYR A 97 2.18 -8.22 -4.27
C TYR A 97 3.49 -8.57 -3.61
N TYR A 98 3.72 -8.07 -2.38
CA TYR A 98 4.93 -8.34 -1.62
C TYR A 98 4.56 -9.07 -0.33
N ILE A 99 5.39 -10.05 0.04
CA ILE A 99 5.20 -10.83 1.27
C ILE A 99 6.18 -10.33 2.32
N LYS A 100 5.67 -9.92 3.48
CA LYS A 100 6.51 -9.42 4.57
C LYS A 100 7.62 -10.41 4.91
N GLY A 101 8.86 -9.90 5.00
CA GLY A 101 10.02 -10.71 5.32
C GLY A 101 10.63 -11.46 4.15
N GLN A 102 10.08 -11.37 2.95
CA GLN A 102 10.56 -12.12 1.79
C GLN A 102 11.05 -11.23 0.65
N PHE A 103 11.58 -10.05 0.99
CA PHE A 103 12.08 -9.12 -0.02
C PHE A 103 13.10 -8.17 0.60
N SER A 104 13.88 -7.51 -0.27
CA SER A 104 14.79 -6.46 0.16
C SER A 104 14.02 -5.16 0.31
N TYR A 105 14.08 -4.53 1.49
CA TYR A 105 13.40 -3.25 1.72
C TYR A 105 13.93 -2.15 0.82
N LEU A 106 15.23 -2.16 0.48
CA LEU A 106 15.80 -1.16 -0.42
C LEU A 106 15.24 -1.31 -1.83
N LYS A 107 15.15 -2.54 -2.32
CA LYS A 107 14.57 -2.79 -3.63
C LYS A 107 13.07 -2.48 -3.64
N PHE A 108 12.36 -2.87 -2.60
CA PHE A 108 10.94 -2.56 -2.42
C PHE A 108 10.70 -1.05 -2.50
N ARG A 109 11.48 -0.28 -1.73
CA ARG A 109 11.40 1.18 -1.74
C ARG A 109 11.58 1.73 -3.15
N ASP A 110 12.63 1.29 -3.84
CA ASP A 110 12.94 1.80 -5.16
C ASP A 110 11.87 1.42 -6.17
N ASP A 111 11.33 0.21 -6.09
CA ASP A 111 10.23 -0.23 -6.94
C ASP A 111 8.99 0.64 -6.75
N LEU A 112 8.64 0.93 -5.50
CA LEU A 112 7.44 1.72 -5.22
C LEU A 112 7.61 3.18 -5.62
N ILE A 113 8.80 3.75 -5.43
CA ILE A 113 9.07 5.11 -5.88
C ILE A 113 8.93 5.20 -7.40
N GLU A 114 9.45 4.19 -8.11
CA GLU A 114 9.31 4.15 -9.57
C GLU A 114 7.84 4.08 -9.98
N LEU A 115 7.05 3.21 -9.33
CA LEU A 115 5.62 3.09 -9.62
C LEU A 115 4.89 4.40 -9.31
N ALA A 116 5.22 5.06 -8.21
CA ALA A 116 4.58 6.31 -7.81
C ALA A 116 4.86 7.44 -8.78
N ASN A 117 6.00 7.41 -9.48
CA ASN A 117 6.40 8.43 -10.45
C ASN A 117 5.89 8.18 -11.86
N ARG A 118 5.26 7.03 -12.11
CA ARG A 118 4.69 6.75 -13.43
C ARG A 118 3.39 7.52 -13.61
N GLU A 119 3.18 8.00 -14.79
CA GLU A 119 1.94 8.68 -15.16
C GLU A 119 1.00 7.76 -15.93
#